data_171d84c7e73a5745689bf932a1f9a61a
#
_entry.id   171d84c7e73a5745689bf932a1f9a61a
#
_cell.length_a   1.000
_cell.length_b   1.000
_cell.length_c   1.000
_cell.angle_alpha   90.00
_cell.angle_beta   90.00
_cell.angle_gamma   90.00
#
_symmetry.space_group_name_H-M   'P 1'
#
loop_
_entity.id
_entity.type
_entity.pdbx_description
1 polymer ?
#
loop_
_entity_poly.entity_id
_entity_poly.type
_entity_poly.pdbx_seq_one_letter_code
_entity_poly.pdbx_strand_id
1 'polypeptide(L)'
;MVAAPESNPLPAGALSGRRVLVTGSSRGVGADTVVYLAQAGAKVVVNYRNKEKRAVQLVEQLRERGGEAIAVGADLTDPASVADLFARIEGEWGGLDVLVLNASGGMESGMPADYALRLNRDAQLGVLDAALPLLADGGRVVFVTSHQAHFIREVQTMPEYEPVAVSKRAGEDALRERIPELRERGIDFVVVSGDMIEGTITATLLERARPGAISARKEAAGRLYNVAEFAAEVALAVIEPVPADNTRLVGDVSSFVAS
;
A
#
# COMPACT_ATOMS: atom_id res chain seq x y z
N MET A 1 19.59 -5.03 -3.21
CA MET A 1 19.16 -4.47 -4.50
C MET A 1 17.72 -4.92 -4.74
N VAL A 2 16.80 -3.97 -4.95
CA VAL A 2 15.50 -4.29 -5.52
C VAL A 2 15.79 -4.60 -6.98
N ALA A 3 15.59 -5.85 -7.42
CA ALA A 3 15.74 -6.20 -8.83
C ALA A 3 14.71 -5.36 -9.60
N ALA A 4 15.14 -4.69 -10.67
CA ALA A 4 14.17 -4.08 -11.56
C ALA A 4 13.28 -5.20 -12.12
N PRO A 5 11.95 -5.06 -12.06
CA PRO A 5 11.09 -6.04 -12.70
C PRO A 5 11.39 -6.12 -14.18
N GLU A 6 11.30 -7.32 -14.76
CA GLU A 6 11.64 -7.60 -16.16
C GLU A 6 10.78 -6.78 -17.15
N SER A 7 9.58 -6.35 -16.74
CA SER A 7 8.73 -5.43 -17.50
C SER A 7 7.90 -4.54 -16.56
N ASN A 8 7.73 -3.27 -16.93
CA ASN A 8 6.79 -2.38 -16.23
C ASN A 8 5.37 -2.65 -16.73
N PRO A 9 4.36 -2.88 -15.84
CA PRO A 9 2.97 -3.05 -16.26
C PRO A 9 2.34 -1.75 -16.78
N LEU A 10 2.92 -0.60 -16.41
CA LEU A 10 2.43 0.72 -16.81
C LEU A 10 3.03 1.15 -18.14
N PRO A 11 2.24 1.80 -19.02
CA PRO A 11 2.79 2.43 -20.22
C PRO A 11 3.85 3.49 -19.87
N ALA A 12 4.88 3.59 -20.69
CA ALA A 12 5.89 4.62 -20.52
C ALA A 12 5.25 6.02 -20.56
N GLY A 13 5.59 6.88 -19.60
CA GLY A 13 5.06 8.22 -19.49
C GLY A 13 3.60 8.34 -18.99
N ALA A 14 2.92 7.23 -18.65
CA ALA A 14 1.53 7.25 -18.17
C ALA A 14 1.33 8.12 -16.91
N LEU A 15 2.40 8.34 -16.14
CA LEU A 15 2.40 9.15 -14.92
C LEU A 15 3.35 10.35 -15.00
N SER A 16 3.69 10.81 -16.21
CA SER A 16 4.63 11.93 -16.39
C SER A 16 4.24 13.15 -15.54
N GLY A 17 5.14 13.53 -14.63
CA GLY A 17 4.97 14.67 -13.74
C GLY A 17 3.98 14.47 -12.58
N ARG A 18 3.29 13.36 -12.47
CA ARG A 18 2.38 13.05 -11.34
C ARG A 18 3.20 12.82 -10.07
N ARG A 19 2.78 13.44 -8.98
CA ARG A 19 3.40 13.37 -7.65
C ARG A 19 2.72 12.29 -6.83
N VAL A 20 3.47 11.29 -6.41
CA VAL A 20 2.93 10.09 -5.77
C VAL A 20 3.61 9.83 -4.43
N LEU A 21 2.83 9.70 -3.37
CA LEU A 21 3.27 9.16 -2.09
C LEU A 21 2.87 7.69 -1.96
N VAL A 22 3.85 6.82 -1.66
CA VAL A 22 3.58 5.44 -1.26
C VAL A 22 4.04 5.26 0.18
N THR A 23 3.11 5.01 1.10
CA THR A 23 3.44 4.81 2.51
C THR A 23 4.11 3.46 2.74
N GLY A 24 5.11 3.40 3.64
CA GLY A 24 5.81 2.15 3.96
C GLY A 24 6.58 1.55 2.79
N SER A 25 7.14 2.38 1.90
CA SER A 25 7.69 1.96 0.62
C SER A 25 9.22 1.75 0.58
N SER A 26 9.87 1.62 1.74
CA SER A 26 11.32 1.30 1.78
C SER A 26 11.66 -0.17 1.48
N ARG A 27 10.66 -1.04 1.31
CA ARG A 27 10.80 -2.48 1.02
C ARG A 27 9.50 -3.11 0.53
N GLY A 28 9.59 -4.37 0.04
CA GLY A 28 8.44 -5.21 -0.30
C GLY A 28 7.54 -4.56 -1.35
N VAL A 29 6.24 -4.81 -1.26
CA VAL A 29 5.24 -4.33 -2.22
C VAL A 29 5.36 -2.82 -2.46
N GLY A 30 5.47 -2.01 -1.39
CA GLY A 30 5.60 -0.56 -1.54
C GLY A 30 6.84 -0.12 -2.33
N ALA A 31 7.97 -0.79 -2.16
CA ALA A 31 9.20 -0.46 -2.88
C ALA A 31 9.09 -0.80 -4.37
N ASP A 32 8.56 -1.98 -4.71
CA ASP A 32 8.38 -2.38 -6.11
C ASP A 32 7.29 -1.51 -6.78
N THR A 33 6.22 -1.15 -6.05
CA THR A 33 5.22 -0.18 -6.53
C THR A 33 5.88 1.16 -6.89
N VAL A 34 6.73 1.71 -6.01
CA VAL A 34 7.47 2.96 -6.28
C VAL A 34 8.34 2.83 -7.53
N VAL A 35 9.00 1.69 -7.73
CA VAL A 35 9.82 1.45 -8.94
C VAL A 35 8.97 1.51 -10.20
N TYR A 36 7.82 0.83 -10.23
CA TYR A 36 6.91 0.86 -11.39
C TYR A 36 6.39 2.27 -11.68
N LEU A 37 5.96 2.99 -10.64
CA LEU A 37 5.42 4.35 -10.80
C LEU A 37 6.50 5.33 -11.30
N ALA A 38 7.71 5.27 -10.74
CA ALA A 38 8.82 6.11 -11.19
C ALA A 38 9.24 5.82 -12.64
N GLN A 39 9.28 4.54 -13.05
CA GLN A 39 9.54 4.15 -14.43
C GLN A 39 8.45 4.62 -15.41
N ALA A 40 7.22 4.83 -14.93
CA ALA A 40 6.13 5.42 -15.71
C ALA A 40 6.14 6.96 -15.71
N GLY A 41 7.18 7.59 -15.13
CA GLY A 41 7.40 9.04 -15.15
C GLY A 41 6.86 9.78 -13.93
N ALA A 42 6.42 9.10 -12.87
CA ALA A 42 5.99 9.74 -11.64
C ALA A 42 7.16 10.31 -10.83
N LYS A 43 6.90 11.41 -10.13
CA LYS A 43 7.72 11.89 -9.01
C LYS A 43 7.28 11.15 -7.76
N VAL A 44 8.17 10.42 -7.10
CA VAL A 44 7.76 9.49 -6.04
C VAL A 44 8.37 9.82 -4.68
N VAL A 45 7.54 9.75 -3.64
CA VAL A 45 7.96 9.81 -2.25
C VAL A 45 8.08 8.41 -1.70
N VAL A 46 9.29 8.05 -1.28
CA VAL A 46 9.59 6.81 -0.56
C VAL A 46 9.46 7.09 0.94
N ASN A 47 8.35 6.68 1.55
CA ASN A 47 8.17 6.81 2.99
C ASN A 47 8.73 5.62 3.75
N TYR A 48 9.39 5.90 4.86
CA TYR A 48 9.93 4.89 5.78
C TYR A 48 9.77 5.33 7.23
N ARG A 49 9.66 4.37 8.18
CA ARG A 49 9.70 4.66 9.62
C ARG A 49 11.14 4.62 10.17
N ASN A 50 11.80 3.45 10.05
CA ASN A 50 13.11 3.19 10.69
C ASN A 50 14.19 2.70 9.71
N LYS A 51 13.91 2.62 8.41
CA LYS A 51 14.83 2.02 7.43
C LYS A 51 15.34 3.05 6.41
N GLU A 52 15.83 4.18 6.93
CA GLU A 52 16.35 5.29 6.13
C GLU A 52 17.36 4.83 5.07
N LYS A 53 18.38 4.07 5.45
CA LYS A 53 19.39 3.60 4.51
C LYS A 53 18.80 2.88 3.31
N ARG A 54 17.74 2.07 3.50
CA ARG A 54 17.08 1.36 2.39
C ARG A 54 16.29 2.33 1.50
N ALA A 55 15.58 3.28 2.11
CA ALA A 55 14.81 4.28 1.37
C ALA A 55 15.74 5.19 0.55
N VAL A 56 16.85 5.64 1.12
CA VAL A 56 17.86 6.45 0.42
C VAL A 56 18.48 5.66 -0.75
N GLN A 57 18.89 4.41 -0.53
CA GLN A 57 19.42 3.56 -1.61
C GLN A 57 18.40 3.36 -2.74
N LEU A 58 17.11 3.19 -2.42
CA LEU A 58 16.06 3.07 -3.45
C LEU A 58 15.93 4.37 -4.23
N VAL A 59 15.91 5.52 -3.56
CA VAL A 59 15.84 6.84 -4.21
C VAL A 59 17.05 7.08 -5.11
N GLU A 60 18.27 6.75 -4.68
CA GLU A 60 19.48 6.83 -5.49
C GLU A 60 19.36 5.99 -6.75
N GLN A 61 18.95 4.73 -6.64
CA GLN A 61 18.72 3.85 -7.80
C GLN A 61 17.69 4.38 -8.80
N LEU A 62 16.60 5.01 -8.29
CA LEU A 62 15.59 5.61 -9.14
C LEU A 62 16.14 6.84 -9.88
N ARG A 63 16.90 7.69 -9.19
CA ARG A 63 17.51 8.89 -9.76
C ARG A 63 18.58 8.55 -10.81
N GLU A 64 19.40 7.52 -10.57
CA GLU A 64 20.38 7.01 -11.53
C GLU A 64 19.75 6.54 -12.86
N ARG A 65 18.46 6.16 -12.80
CA ARG A 65 17.65 5.78 -13.97
C ARG A 65 16.85 6.93 -14.56
N GLY A 66 17.09 8.17 -14.10
CA GLY A 66 16.43 9.38 -14.60
C GLY A 66 15.08 9.68 -13.94
N GLY A 67 14.70 8.95 -12.89
CA GLY A 67 13.46 9.22 -12.13
C GLY A 67 13.62 10.35 -11.13
N GLU A 68 12.50 10.98 -10.77
CA GLU A 68 12.42 11.96 -9.68
C GLU A 68 11.89 11.27 -8.41
N ALA A 69 12.69 11.25 -7.35
CA ALA A 69 12.33 10.57 -6.11
C ALA A 69 12.92 11.26 -4.88
N ILE A 70 12.20 11.24 -3.75
CA ILE A 70 12.69 11.66 -2.45
C ILE A 70 12.41 10.60 -1.39
N ALA A 71 13.26 10.49 -0.38
CA ALA A 71 13.04 9.66 0.80
C ALA A 71 12.59 10.55 1.95
N VAL A 72 11.47 10.21 2.60
CA VAL A 72 10.96 10.96 3.76
C VAL A 72 10.62 10.00 4.89
N GLY A 73 11.32 10.21 6.03
CA GLY A 73 11.05 9.47 7.27
C GLY A 73 9.79 9.99 7.94
N ALA A 74 8.87 9.09 8.30
CA ALA A 74 7.73 9.41 9.16
C ALA A 74 7.20 8.15 9.86
N ASP A 75 6.94 8.26 11.16
CA ASP A 75 6.08 7.32 11.87
C ASP A 75 4.62 7.74 11.64
N LEU A 76 3.88 6.94 10.89
CA LEU A 76 2.51 7.27 10.51
C LEU A 76 1.52 7.21 11.70
N THR A 77 1.94 6.65 12.85
CA THR A 77 1.16 6.65 14.09
C THR A 77 1.39 7.91 14.94
N ASP A 78 2.27 8.80 14.50
CA ASP A 78 2.55 10.08 15.14
C ASP A 78 2.07 11.24 14.23
N PRO A 79 1.04 11.99 14.65
CA PRO A 79 0.49 13.11 13.87
C PRO A 79 1.51 14.19 13.52
N ALA A 80 2.47 14.48 14.42
CA ALA A 80 3.51 15.48 14.14
C ALA A 80 4.44 15.00 13.02
N SER A 81 4.85 13.73 13.07
CA SER A 81 5.66 13.11 12.02
C SER A 81 4.94 13.07 10.66
N VAL A 82 3.62 12.85 10.66
CA VAL A 82 2.79 12.93 9.46
C VAL A 82 2.73 14.36 8.91
N ALA A 83 2.55 15.36 9.77
CA ALA A 83 2.55 16.77 9.35
C ALA A 83 3.89 17.16 8.69
N ASP A 84 5.03 16.75 9.26
CA ASP A 84 6.36 16.99 8.70
C ASP A 84 6.54 16.30 7.33
N LEU A 85 6.01 15.08 7.16
CA LEU A 85 6.01 14.38 5.87
C LEU A 85 5.32 15.21 4.80
N PHE A 86 4.11 15.72 5.07
CA PHE A 86 3.35 16.49 4.08
C PHE A 86 3.92 17.88 3.86
N ALA A 87 4.45 18.56 4.89
CA ALA A 87 5.20 19.81 4.72
C ALA A 87 6.43 19.63 3.82
N ARG A 88 7.13 18.49 3.94
CA ARG A 88 8.25 18.16 3.04
C ARG A 88 7.80 17.93 1.60
N ILE A 89 6.68 17.26 1.38
CA ILE A 89 6.11 17.04 0.03
C ILE A 89 5.68 18.37 -0.59
N GLU A 90 4.99 19.21 0.17
CA GLU A 90 4.57 20.54 -0.27
C GLU A 90 5.75 21.41 -0.66
N GLY A 91 6.78 21.49 0.19
CA GLY A 91 8.00 22.25 -0.08
C GLY A 91 8.79 21.77 -1.30
N GLU A 92 8.73 20.48 -1.62
CA GLU A 92 9.45 19.90 -2.76
C GLU A 92 8.70 20.07 -4.08
N TRP A 93 7.39 19.80 -4.10
CA TRP A 93 6.61 19.73 -5.34
C TRP A 93 5.29 20.52 -5.32
N GLY A 94 4.96 21.20 -4.24
CA GLY A 94 3.77 22.05 -4.12
C GLY A 94 2.44 21.30 -4.05
N GLY A 95 2.44 19.96 -3.92
CA GLY A 95 1.20 19.17 -3.84
C GLY A 95 1.39 17.69 -4.12
N LEU A 96 0.28 16.97 -4.21
CA LEU A 96 0.20 15.53 -4.42
C LEU A 96 -0.89 15.20 -5.43
N ASP A 97 -0.70 14.17 -6.25
CA ASP A 97 -1.71 13.71 -7.21
C ASP A 97 -2.24 12.31 -6.85
N VAL A 98 -1.40 11.48 -6.23
CA VAL A 98 -1.76 10.11 -5.86
C VAL A 98 -1.23 9.77 -4.47
N LEU A 99 -2.09 9.18 -3.65
CA LEU A 99 -1.76 8.63 -2.35
C LEU A 99 -1.95 7.11 -2.36
N VAL A 100 -0.87 6.34 -2.15
CA VAL A 100 -0.95 4.89 -1.97
C VAL A 100 -0.74 4.56 -0.49
N LEU A 101 -1.81 4.17 0.18
CA LEU A 101 -1.85 3.73 1.57
C LEU A 101 -1.47 2.25 1.65
N ASN A 102 -0.16 1.97 1.64
CA ASN A 102 0.41 0.63 1.62
C ASN A 102 0.97 0.19 2.99
N ALA A 103 1.35 1.14 3.85
CA ALA A 103 1.91 0.80 5.16
C ALA A 103 0.96 -0.06 5.99
N SER A 104 1.45 -1.15 6.54
CA SER A 104 0.71 -1.98 7.49
C SER A 104 1.65 -2.73 8.44
N GLY A 105 1.09 -3.26 9.54
CA GLY A 105 1.83 -4.03 10.54
C GLY A 105 0.87 -4.65 11.57
N GLY A 106 1.43 -5.12 12.68
CA GLY A 106 0.68 -5.70 13.78
C GLY A 106 1.02 -7.16 14.09
N MET A 107 1.97 -7.76 13.34
CA MET A 107 2.54 -9.07 13.65
C MET A 107 3.92 -8.98 14.33
N GLU A 108 4.44 -7.78 14.50
CA GLU A 108 5.74 -7.56 15.12
C GLU A 108 5.67 -7.83 16.62
N SER A 109 6.64 -8.58 17.16
CA SER A 109 6.75 -8.82 18.59
C SER A 109 7.12 -7.55 19.37
N GLY A 110 6.60 -7.45 20.61
CA GLY A 110 6.93 -6.34 21.52
C GLY A 110 6.20 -5.03 21.23
N MET A 111 5.23 -5.03 20.31
CA MET A 111 4.37 -3.87 20.07
C MET A 111 3.18 -3.84 21.05
N PRO A 112 2.66 -2.64 21.39
CA PRO A 112 1.42 -2.52 22.17
C PRO A 112 0.25 -3.27 21.52
N ALA A 113 -0.71 -3.74 22.33
CA ALA A 113 -1.85 -4.52 21.86
C ALA A 113 -2.73 -3.75 20.85
N ASP A 114 -2.78 -2.43 20.94
CA ASP A 114 -3.53 -1.56 20.05
C ASP A 114 -2.76 -1.13 18.80
N TYR A 115 -1.49 -1.53 18.68
CA TYR A 115 -0.60 -1.07 17.60
C TYR A 115 -1.14 -1.39 16.20
N ALA A 116 -1.69 -2.60 16.01
CA ALA A 116 -2.27 -2.99 14.73
C ALA A 116 -3.42 -2.05 14.34
N LEU A 117 -4.31 -1.73 15.27
CA LEU A 117 -5.45 -0.82 15.03
C LEU A 117 -4.97 0.61 14.77
N ARG A 118 -4.03 1.11 15.58
CA ARG A 118 -3.45 2.44 15.38
C ARG A 118 -2.78 2.60 14.02
N LEU A 119 -2.04 1.58 13.54
CA LEU A 119 -1.37 1.67 12.25
C LEU A 119 -2.30 1.41 11.06
N ASN A 120 -3.17 0.39 11.16
CA ASN A 120 -3.96 -0.07 10.01
C ASN A 120 -5.30 0.67 9.86
N ARG A 121 -5.74 1.43 10.87
CA ARG A 121 -6.94 2.29 10.83
C ARG A 121 -6.59 3.76 11.07
N ASP A 122 -6.14 4.11 12.28
CA ASP A 122 -6.02 5.51 12.70
C ASP A 122 -4.96 6.26 11.89
N ALA A 123 -3.81 5.63 11.67
CA ALA A 123 -2.75 6.20 10.84
C ALA A 123 -3.16 6.34 9.36
N GLN A 124 -3.95 5.39 8.82
CA GLN A 124 -4.43 5.51 7.43
C GLN A 124 -5.35 6.72 7.26
N LEU A 125 -6.28 6.94 8.21
CA LEU A 125 -7.14 8.13 8.24
C LEU A 125 -6.32 9.40 8.44
N GLY A 126 -5.41 9.43 9.41
CA GLY A 126 -4.57 10.60 9.68
C GLY A 126 -3.70 10.99 8.48
N VAL A 127 -3.17 10.00 7.76
CA VAL A 127 -2.42 10.23 6.51
C VAL A 127 -3.34 10.77 5.41
N LEU A 128 -4.56 10.23 5.25
CA LEU A 128 -5.53 10.77 4.29
C LEU A 128 -5.90 12.21 4.63
N ASP A 129 -6.23 12.50 5.90
CA ASP A 129 -6.60 13.85 6.36
C ASP A 129 -5.49 14.87 6.10
N ALA A 130 -4.24 14.50 6.37
CA ALA A 130 -3.09 15.35 6.10
C ALA A 130 -2.78 15.50 4.60
N ALA A 131 -3.13 14.51 3.78
CA ALA A 131 -2.94 14.54 2.34
C ALA A 131 -3.99 15.41 1.63
N LEU A 132 -5.23 15.45 2.14
CA LEU A 132 -6.36 16.11 1.48
C LEU A 132 -6.08 17.56 1.04
N PRO A 133 -5.45 18.44 1.85
CA PRO A 133 -5.15 19.80 1.42
C PRO A 133 -4.20 19.88 0.22
N LEU A 134 -3.35 18.87 0.03
CA LEU A 134 -2.34 18.82 -1.02
C LEU A 134 -2.77 17.98 -2.23
N LEU A 135 -3.76 17.10 -2.06
CA LEU A 135 -4.28 16.27 -3.14
C LEU A 135 -4.99 17.15 -4.18
N ALA A 136 -4.51 17.05 -5.42
CA ALA A 136 -5.12 17.72 -6.57
C ALA A 136 -6.55 17.21 -6.81
N ASP A 137 -7.41 18.08 -7.29
CA ASP A 137 -8.71 17.67 -7.82
C ASP A 137 -8.51 16.70 -8.99
N GLY A 138 -9.29 15.62 -9.02
CA GLY A 138 -9.05 14.50 -9.95
C GLY A 138 -7.87 13.61 -9.56
N GLY A 139 -7.40 13.71 -8.32
CA GLY A 139 -6.39 12.82 -7.75
C GLY A 139 -6.90 11.41 -7.48
N ARG A 140 -6.04 10.55 -6.91
CA ARG A 140 -6.43 9.17 -6.58
C ARG A 140 -5.84 8.71 -5.25
N VAL A 141 -6.66 7.99 -4.48
CA VAL A 141 -6.26 7.28 -3.26
C VAL A 141 -6.38 5.78 -3.50
N VAL A 142 -5.28 5.05 -3.30
CA VAL A 142 -5.22 3.58 -3.38
C VAL A 142 -4.97 3.03 -1.99
N PHE A 143 -5.84 2.17 -1.49
CA PHE A 143 -5.66 1.48 -0.21
C PHE A 143 -5.31 0.01 -0.43
N VAL A 144 -4.19 -0.44 0.14
CA VAL A 144 -3.69 -1.82 -0.01
C VAL A 144 -4.09 -2.67 1.19
N THR A 145 -4.85 -3.72 0.94
CA THR A 145 -5.34 -4.65 1.95
C THR A 145 -5.09 -6.11 1.57
N SER A 146 -5.69 -7.05 2.29
CA SER A 146 -5.62 -8.49 1.99
C SER A 146 -7.01 -9.09 1.94
N HIS A 147 -7.19 -10.18 1.17
CA HIS A 147 -8.47 -10.91 1.13
C HIS A 147 -8.92 -11.35 2.53
N GLN A 148 -7.99 -11.79 3.36
CA GLN A 148 -8.27 -12.17 4.75
C GLN A 148 -8.81 -11.00 5.59
N ALA A 149 -8.43 -9.77 5.31
CA ALA A 149 -8.98 -8.59 5.96
C ALA A 149 -10.28 -8.14 5.28
N HIS A 150 -10.28 -8.08 3.95
CA HIS A 150 -11.43 -7.64 3.16
C HIS A 150 -12.68 -8.50 3.43
N PHE A 151 -12.51 -9.81 3.48
CA PHE A 151 -13.58 -10.80 3.68
C PHE A 151 -13.69 -11.32 5.13
N ILE A 152 -13.09 -10.65 6.13
CA ILE A 152 -13.07 -11.14 7.53
C ILE A 152 -14.47 -11.34 8.13
N ARG A 153 -15.50 -10.67 7.59
CA ARG A 153 -16.88 -10.80 8.03
C ARG A 153 -17.60 -12.00 7.44
N GLU A 154 -17.11 -12.46 6.31
CA GLU A 154 -17.69 -13.58 5.53
C GLU A 154 -16.96 -14.89 5.81
N VAL A 155 -15.63 -14.82 5.94
CA VAL A 155 -14.78 -16.00 6.09
C VAL A 155 -13.79 -15.82 7.23
N GLN A 156 -13.71 -16.84 8.08
CA GLN A 156 -12.76 -16.86 9.19
C GLN A 156 -11.32 -16.90 8.67
N THR A 157 -10.47 -16.04 9.18
CA THR A 157 -9.03 -16.02 8.88
C THR A 157 -8.22 -16.89 9.85
N MET A 158 -6.92 -17.00 9.59
CA MET A 158 -6.00 -17.68 10.50
C MET A 158 -5.90 -16.93 11.83
N PRO A 159 -6.00 -17.63 12.99
CA PRO A 159 -5.95 -16.97 14.31
C PRO A 159 -4.72 -16.07 14.50
N GLU A 160 -3.58 -16.47 13.95
CA GLU A 160 -2.33 -15.70 14.03
C GLU A 160 -2.36 -14.39 13.26
N TYR A 161 -3.27 -14.28 12.28
CA TYR A 161 -3.44 -13.08 11.46
C TYR A 161 -4.69 -12.27 11.81
N GLU A 162 -5.62 -12.83 12.56
CA GLU A 162 -6.92 -12.22 12.87
C GLU A 162 -6.81 -10.78 13.41
N PRO A 163 -5.92 -10.47 14.38
CA PRO A 163 -5.81 -9.09 14.87
C PRO A 163 -5.43 -8.08 13.77
N VAL A 164 -4.57 -8.50 12.84
CA VAL A 164 -4.16 -7.69 11.68
C VAL A 164 -5.32 -7.58 10.70
N ALA A 165 -6.00 -8.68 10.38
CA ALA A 165 -7.13 -8.68 9.46
C ALA A 165 -8.27 -7.79 9.95
N VAL A 166 -8.64 -7.90 11.23
CA VAL A 166 -9.66 -7.05 11.87
C VAL A 166 -9.27 -5.57 11.81
N SER A 167 -8.02 -5.24 12.14
CA SER A 167 -7.56 -3.85 12.12
C SER A 167 -7.50 -3.26 10.71
N LYS A 168 -7.08 -4.05 9.71
CA LYS A 168 -7.08 -3.61 8.29
C LYS A 168 -8.51 -3.45 7.77
N ARG A 169 -9.43 -4.32 8.15
CA ARG A 169 -10.85 -4.17 7.80
C ARG A 169 -11.43 -2.88 8.40
N ALA A 170 -11.14 -2.61 9.66
CA ALA A 170 -11.56 -1.36 10.30
C ALA A 170 -11.00 -0.12 9.58
N GLY A 171 -9.76 -0.19 9.10
CA GLY A 171 -9.17 0.87 8.26
C GLY A 171 -9.87 1.01 6.91
N GLU A 172 -10.15 -0.10 6.24
CA GLU A 172 -10.91 -0.10 4.97
C GLU A 172 -12.29 0.52 5.13
N ASP A 173 -13.05 0.12 6.16
CA ASP A 173 -14.38 0.67 6.43
C ASP A 173 -14.33 2.18 6.67
N ALA A 174 -13.42 2.62 7.53
CA ALA A 174 -13.27 4.03 7.85
C ALA A 174 -12.84 4.89 6.62
N LEU A 175 -11.98 4.35 5.75
CA LEU A 175 -11.62 5.03 4.50
C LEU A 175 -12.77 5.04 3.49
N ARG A 176 -13.58 3.98 3.44
CA ARG A 176 -14.77 3.93 2.57
C ARG A 176 -15.83 4.95 2.98
N GLU A 177 -15.96 5.26 4.28
CA GLU A 177 -16.84 6.34 4.77
C GLU A 177 -16.44 7.72 4.23
N ARG A 178 -15.19 7.89 3.78
CA ARG A 178 -14.69 9.15 3.19
C ARG A 178 -14.96 9.26 1.67
N ILE A 179 -15.46 8.21 1.01
CA ILE A 179 -15.69 8.21 -0.45
C ILE A 179 -16.60 9.36 -0.91
N PRO A 180 -17.71 9.72 -0.21
CA PRO A 180 -18.54 10.85 -0.63
C PRO A 180 -17.76 12.17 -0.70
N GLU A 181 -16.96 12.47 0.33
CA GLU A 181 -16.10 13.67 0.39
C GLU A 181 -15.04 13.67 -0.72
N LEU A 182 -14.40 12.53 -0.98
CA LEU A 182 -13.42 12.39 -2.05
C LEU A 182 -14.05 12.64 -3.43
N ARG A 183 -15.26 12.11 -3.65
CA ARG A 183 -16.01 12.30 -4.90
C ARG A 183 -16.39 13.74 -5.17
N GLU A 184 -16.73 14.53 -4.14
CA GLU A 184 -17.01 15.96 -4.28
C GLU A 184 -15.83 16.75 -4.85
N ARG A 185 -14.59 16.25 -4.62
CA ARG A 185 -13.36 16.79 -5.19
C ARG A 185 -12.89 16.08 -6.45
N GLY A 186 -13.68 15.15 -6.99
CA GLY A 186 -13.29 14.32 -8.11
C GLY A 186 -12.13 13.38 -7.80
N ILE A 187 -11.83 13.11 -6.52
CA ILE A 187 -10.76 12.20 -6.10
C ILE A 187 -11.28 10.78 -6.11
N ASP A 188 -10.65 9.92 -6.89
CA ASP A 188 -10.96 8.50 -6.95
C ASP A 188 -10.43 7.76 -5.70
N PHE A 189 -11.19 6.77 -5.24
CA PHE A 189 -10.75 5.85 -4.20
C PHE A 189 -10.86 4.40 -4.69
N VAL A 190 -9.80 3.61 -4.50
CA VAL A 190 -9.79 2.19 -4.84
C VAL A 190 -9.08 1.37 -3.78
N VAL A 191 -9.70 0.26 -3.38
CA VAL A 191 -9.12 -0.77 -2.53
C VAL A 191 -8.47 -1.82 -3.43
N VAL A 192 -7.20 -2.14 -3.18
CA VAL A 192 -6.51 -3.27 -3.80
C VAL A 192 -6.36 -4.37 -2.76
N SER A 193 -7.12 -5.42 -2.92
CA SER A 193 -7.09 -6.58 -2.04
C SER A 193 -6.37 -7.73 -2.70
N GLY A 194 -5.39 -8.32 -2.03
CA GLY A 194 -4.66 -9.50 -2.50
C GLY A 194 -4.69 -10.64 -1.49
N ASP A 195 -4.37 -11.82 -1.96
CA ASP A 195 -4.18 -12.99 -1.11
C ASP A 195 -2.87 -12.89 -0.30
N MET A 196 -2.38 -13.99 0.24
CA MET A 196 -1.05 -14.09 0.80
C MET A 196 0.00 -13.85 -0.28
N ILE A 197 0.89 -12.89 -0.07
CA ILE A 197 1.93 -12.52 -1.05
C ILE A 197 3.25 -13.15 -0.66
N GLU A 198 3.76 -14.03 -1.52
CA GLU A 198 5.07 -14.70 -1.31
C GLU A 198 6.20 -13.66 -1.23
N GLY A 199 7.13 -13.86 -0.30
CA GLY A 199 8.29 -12.98 -0.11
C GLY A 199 8.03 -11.75 0.76
N THR A 200 6.80 -11.52 1.22
CA THR A 200 6.52 -10.46 2.19
C THR A 200 6.93 -10.85 3.61
N ILE A 201 7.14 -9.85 4.46
CA ILE A 201 7.41 -10.09 5.88
C ILE A 201 6.21 -10.74 6.56
N THR A 202 5.00 -10.33 6.21
CA THR A 202 3.76 -10.91 6.74
C THR A 202 3.71 -12.41 6.45
N ALA A 203 3.95 -12.84 5.22
CA ALA A 203 4.00 -14.26 4.85
C ALA A 203 5.11 -15.01 5.63
N THR A 204 6.28 -14.38 5.79
CA THR A 204 7.39 -14.96 6.58
C THR A 204 7.02 -15.12 8.06
N LEU A 205 6.35 -14.14 8.65
CA LEU A 205 5.92 -14.19 10.05
C LEU A 205 4.81 -15.22 10.25
N LEU A 206 3.85 -15.32 9.31
CA LEU A 206 2.82 -16.35 9.31
C LEU A 206 3.40 -17.75 9.20
N GLU A 207 4.34 -17.97 8.28
CA GLU A 207 5.01 -19.27 8.14
C GLU A 207 5.79 -19.67 9.39
N ARG A 208 6.36 -18.71 10.13
CA ARG A 208 7.02 -18.98 11.43
C ARG A 208 6.03 -19.30 12.53
N ALA A 209 4.88 -18.61 12.57
CA ALA A 209 3.84 -18.84 13.56
C ALA A 209 3.06 -20.14 13.26
N ARG A 210 2.87 -20.46 12.00
CA ARG A 210 2.16 -21.65 11.50
C ARG A 210 2.93 -22.27 10.33
N PRO A 211 3.87 -23.18 10.60
CA PRO A 211 4.62 -23.88 9.56
C PRO A 211 3.70 -24.59 8.55
N GLY A 212 3.97 -24.38 7.26
CA GLY A 212 3.16 -24.90 6.16
C GLY A 212 2.02 -23.97 5.71
N ALA A 213 1.83 -22.81 6.32
CA ALA A 213 0.76 -21.89 5.98
C ALA A 213 0.84 -21.41 4.51
N ILE A 214 2.05 -21.11 4.02
CA ILE A 214 2.26 -20.68 2.61
C ILE A 214 1.89 -21.83 1.66
N SER A 215 2.38 -23.03 1.92
CA SER A 215 2.12 -24.21 1.06
C SER A 215 0.63 -24.57 1.02
N ALA A 216 -0.02 -24.59 2.18
CA ALA A 216 -1.46 -24.86 2.26
C ALA A 216 -2.29 -23.80 1.50
N ARG A 217 -1.92 -22.50 1.63
CA ARG A 217 -2.63 -21.46 0.91
C ARG A 217 -2.39 -21.54 -0.60
N LYS A 218 -1.15 -21.86 -1.01
CA LYS A 218 -0.79 -22.06 -2.42
C LYS A 218 -1.56 -23.23 -3.05
N GLU A 219 -1.74 -24.33 -2.32
CA GLU A 219 -2.54 -25.47 -2.77
C GLU A 219 -4.02 -25.07 -2.95
N ALA A 220 -4.58 -24.33 -1.99
CA ALA A 220 -5.98 -23.89 -2.03
C ALA A 220 -6.25 -22.86 -3.15
N ALA A 221 -5.31 -21.93 -3.42
CA ALA A 221 -5.46 -20.86 -4.41
C ALA A 221 -4.87 -21.21 -5.79
N GLY A 222 -4.27 -22.40 -5.95
CA GLY A 222 -3.54 -22.79 -7.15
C GLY A 222 -2.18 -22.09 -7.31
N ARG A 223 -2.12 -20.80 -7.07
CA ARG A 223 -0.88 -20.02 -7.02
C ARG A 223 -0.99 -18.84 -6.05
N LEU A 224 0.14 -18.32 -5.61
CA LEU A 224 0.22 -17.04 -4.90
C LEU A 224 1.00 -16.03 -5.73
N TYR A 225 0.65 -14.76 -5.60
CA TYR A 225 1.41 -13.66 -6.17
C TYR A 225 2.69 -13.45 -5.36
N ASN A 226 3.79 -13.13 -6.03
CA ASN A 226 4.98 -12.62 -5.37
C ASN A 226 4.91 -11.09 -5.19
N VAL A 227 5.93 -10.52 -4.53
CA VAL A 227 5.98 -9.08 -4.24
C VAL A 227 5.87 -8.23 -5.50
N ALA A 228 6.63 -8.56 -6.56
CA ALA A 228 6.66 -7.78 -7.79
C ALA A 228 5.33 -7.87 -8.55
N GLU A 229 4.73 -9.05 -8.65
CA GLU A 229 3.43 -9.25 -9.28
C GLU A 229 2.32 -8.47 -8.57
N PHE A 230 2.27 -8.51 -7.24
CA PHE A 230 1.25 -7.76 -6.51
C PHE A 230 1.50 -6.24 -6.54
N ALA A 231 2.75 -5.81 -6.50
CA ALA A 231 3.11 -4.40 -6.67
C ALA A 231 2.71 -3.86 -8.06
N ALA A 232 2.76 -4.71 -9.10
CA ALA A 232 2.26 -4.38 -10.43
C ALA A 232 0.75 -4.08 -10.41
N GLU A 233 -0.05 -4.88 -9.71
CA GLU A 233 -1.49 -4.66 -9.55
C GLU A 233 -1.80 -3.37 -8.77
N VAL A 234 -1.01 -3.07 -7.72
CA VAL A 234 -1.12 -1.80 -6.99
C VAL A 234 -0.78 -0.61 -7.89
N ALA A 235 0.26 -0.73 -8.72
CA ALA A 235 0.65 0.32 -9.66
C ALA A 235 -0.42 0.52 -10.76
N LEU A 236 -0.99 -0.54 -11.32
CA LEU A 236 -2.10 -0.48 -12.28
C LEU A 236 -3.34 0.21 -11.69
N ALA A 237 -3.65 -0.04 -10.42
CA ALA A 237 -4.77 0.61 -9.74
C ALA A 237 -4.64 2.15 -9.66
N VAL A 238 -3.44 2.70 -9.89
CA VAL A 238 -3.22 4.15 -9.95
C VAL A 238 -3.81 4.76 -11.23
N ILE A 239 -3.83 4.03 -12.34
CA ILE A 239 -4.24 4.57 -13.65
C ILE A 239 -5.50 3.93 -14.24
N GLU A 240 -5.80 2.68 -13.90
CA GLU A 240 -6.94 1.96 -14.46
C GLU A 240 -8.28 2.49 -13.93
N PRO A 241 -9.39 2.28 -14.67
CA PRO A 241 -10.72 2.63 -14.19
C PRO A 241 -11.02 1.99 -12.84
N VAL A 242 -11.62 2.77 -11.93
CA VAL A 242 -12.04 2.29 -10.62
C VAL A 242 -13.26 1.38 -10.77
N PRO A 243 -13.25 0.16 -10.22
CA PRO A 243 -14.43 -0.72 -10.22
C PRO A 243 -15.63 -0.06 -9.53
N ALA A 244 -16.85 -0.45 -9.88
CA ALA A 244 -18.08 0.15 -9.39
C ALA A 244 -18.22 0.08 -7.85
N ASP A 245 -17.70 -0.98 -7.24
CA ASP A 245 -17.64 -1.19 -5.78
C ASP A 245 -16.36 -0.64 -5.12
N ASN A 246 -15.54 0.07 -5.89
CA ASN A 246 -14.25 0.59 -5.46
C ASN A 246 -13.25 -0.49 -5.02
N THR A 247 -13.37 -1.74 -5.53
CA THR A 247 -12.52 -2.87 -5.11
C THR A 247 -11.89 -3.58 -6.31
N ARG A 248 -10.55 -3.66 -6.30
CA ARG A 248 -9.76 -4.52 -7.18
C ARG A 248 -9.33 -5.75 -6.40
N LEU A 249 -9.91 -6.90 -6.71
CA LEU A 249 -9.52 -8.20 -6.15
C LEU A 249 -8.41 -8.80 -7.02
N VAL A 250 -7.30 -9.19 -6.39
CA VAL A 250 -6.09 -9.68 -7.06
C VAL A 250 -5.82 -11.14 -6.68
N GLY A 251 -5.89 -12.01 -7.67
CA GLY A 251 -5.70 -13.45 -7.49
C GLY A 251 -7.01 -14.19 -7.26
N ASP A 252 -6.90 -15.41 -6.74
CA ASP A 252 -8.07 -16.25 -6.47
C ASP A 252 -8.83 -15.81 -5.23
N VAL A 253 -10.13 -15.67 -5.37
CA VAL A 253 -11.07 -15.32 -4.29
C VAL A 253 -12.05 -16.43 -3.94
N SER A 254 -11.96 -17.58 -4.60
CA SER A 254 -12.94 -18.69 -4.45
C SER A 254 -13.09 -19.18 -3.02
N SER A 255 -12.01 -19.10 -2.22
CA SER A 255 -12.02 -19.48 -0.81
C SER A 255 -12.63 -18.42 0.13
N PHE A 256 -12.93 -17.23 -0.38
CA PHE A 256 -13.40 -16.08 0.41
C PHE A 256 -14.83 -15.68 0.06
N VAL A 257 -15.35 -16.12 -1.06
CA VAL A 257 -16.73 -15.83 -1.51
C VAL A 257 -17.55 -17.09 -1.33
N ALA A 258 -18.64 -17.00 -0.56
CA ALA A 258 -19.58 -18.13 -0.42
C ALA A 258 -20.18 -18.48 -1.79
N SER A 259 -20.18 -19.79 -2.10
CA SER A 259 -20.80 -20.33 -3.30
C SER A 259 -22.32 -20.21 -3.26
#